data_d8fd593f495d398d10e7c2eb6dd3a28c
#
_entry.id   d8fd593f495d398d10e7c2eb6dd3a28c
#
_cell.length_a   1.000
_cell.length_b   1.000
_cell.length_c   1.000
_cell.angle_alpha   90.00
_cell.angle_beta   90.00
_cell.angle_gamma   90.00
#
_symmetry.space_group_name_H-M   'P 1'
#
loop_
_entity.id
_entity.type
_entity.pdbx_description
1 polymer ?
#
loop_
_entity_poly.entity_id
_entity_poly.type
_entity_poly.pdbx_seq_one_letter_code
_entity_poly.pdbx_strand_id
1 'polypeptide(L)'
;MKVKKGSEDEFQLRVANYLDKHHYVWFHTPNGGKRHIAVATKMKAMGVKRGVPDVMIFDPVKIDGFSYTGMALELKSFTGVTSRDQVKWKAFLIKRGWYHNFLWSMAEFDELMDRVERVSL
;
A
#
# COMPACT_ATOMS: atom_id res chain seq x y z
N MET A 1 -20.44 2.52 -9.35
CA MET A 1 -19.08 2.69 -9.89
C MET A 1 -18.69 1.46 -10.68
N LYS A 2 -18.23 1.66 -11.90
CA LYS A 2 -17.77 0.56 -12.75
C LYS A 2 -16.25 0.47 -12.71
N VAL A 3 -15.74 -0.70 -12.36
CA VAL A 3 -14.31 -0.97 -12.31
C VAL A 3 -14.02 -2.18 -13.18
N LYS A 4 -13.00 -2.10 -14.00
CA LYS A 4 -12.63 -3.18 -14.89
C LYS A 4 -12.17 -4.39 -14.08
N LYS A 5 -12.74 -5.57 -14.37
CA LYS A 5 -12.37 -6.82 -13.72
C LYS A 5 -10.88 -7.14 -13.97
N GLY A 6 -10.18 -7.54 -12.92
CA GLY A 6 -8.76 -7.85 -12.97
C GLY A 6 -7.84 -6.64 -13.01
N SER A 7 -8.40 -5.43 -12.93
CA SER A 7 -7.62 -4.21 -12.94
C SER A 7 -6.99 -3.91 -11.57
N GLU A 8 -6.03 -2.99 -11.57
CA GLU A 8 -5.43 -2.48 -10.35
C GLU A 8 -6.47 -1.79 -9.45
N ASP A 9 -7.45 -1.10 -10.07
CA ASP A 9 -8.56 -0.48 -9.34
C ASP A 9 -9.44 -1.50 -8.64
N GLU A 10 -9.75 -2.62 -9.31
CA GLU A 10 -10.51 -3.69 -8.67
C GLU A 10 -9.75 -4.29 -7.49
N PHE A 11 -8.46 -4.50 -7.65
CA PHE A 11 -7.60 -5.00 -6.59
C PHE A 11 -7.62 -4.03 -5.39
N GLN A 12 -7.46 -2.73 -5.65
CA GLN A 12 -7.51 -1.70 -4.62
C GLN A 12 -8.86 -1.71 -3.88
N LEU A 13 -9.97 -1.81 -4.61
CA LEU A 13 -11.30 -1.86 -4.00
C LEU A 13 -11.48 -3.08 -3.09
N ARG A 14 -11.00 -4.24 -3.52
CA ARG A 14 -11.12 -5.47 -2.73
C ARG A 14 -10.26 -5.41 -1.48
N VAL A 15 -9.06 -4.85 -1.56
CA VAL A 15 -8.19 -4.63 -0.40
C VAL A 15 -8.86 -3.66 0.58
N ALA A 16 -9.41 -2.56 0.07
CA ALA A 16 -10.11 -1.57 0.90
C ALA A 16 -11.27 -2.20 1.66
N ASN A 17 -12.10 -2.99 0.96
CA ASN A 17 -13.24 -3.66 1.59
C ASN A 17 -12.79 -4.62 2.70
N TYR A 18 -11.72 -5.37 2.48
CA TYR A 18 -11.18 -6.27 3.50
C TYR A 18 -10.70 -5.50 4.72
N LEU A 19 -9.91 -4.46 4.52
CA LEU A 19 -9.32 -3.70 5.62
C LEU A 19 -10.38 -2.97 6.44
N ASP A 20 -11.40 -2.41 5.80
CA ASP A 20 -12.51 -1.77 6.49
C ASP A 20 -13.35 -2.79 7.25
N LYS A 21 -13.66 -3.92 6.63
CA LYS A 21 -14.44 -4.99 7.27
C LYS A 21 -13.77 -5.51 8.53
N HIS A 22 -12.45 -5.58 8.52
CA HIS A 22 -11.67 -6.08 9.66
C HIS A 22 -11.19 -4.95 10.59
N HIS A 23 -11.68 -3.73 10.39
CA HIS A 23 -11.43 -2.58 11.27
C HIS A 23 -9.96 -2.21 11.42
N TYR A 24 -9.18 -2.32 10.35
CA TYR A 24 -7.82 -1.81 10.33
C TYR A 24 -7.82 -0.28 10.28
N VAL A 25 -6.82 0.34 10.88
CA VAL A 25 -6.56 1.78 10.73
C VAL A 25 -5.61 1.95 9.56
N TRP A 26 -6.10 2.49 8.48
CA TRP A 26 -5.35 2.52 7.22
C TRP A 26 -5.83 3.64 6.32
N PHE A 27 -5.02 3.95 5.32
CA PHE A 27 -5.48 4.80 4.22
C PHE A 27 -4.84 4.35 2.90
N HIS A 28 -5.45 4.80 1.81
CA HIS A 28 -4.91 4.68 0.46
C HIS A 28 -4.29 6.00 0.03
N THR A 29 -3.07 5.94 -0.49
CA THR A 29 -2.41 7.10 -1.08
C THR A 29 -2.76 7.17 -2.55
N PRO A 30 -3.46 8.20 -3.03
CA PRO A 30 -3.82 8.30 -4.44
C PRO A 30 -2.59 8.68 -5.27
N ASN A 31 -1.84 7.67 -5.69
CA ASN A 31 -0.63 7.81 -6.49
C ASN A 31 -0.96 7.64 -7.96
N GLY A 32 -1.45 8.61 -8.61
CA GLY A 32 -1.72 8.41 -10.02
C GLY A 32 -2.58 9.51 -10.60
N GLY A 33 -2.77 9.39 -11.88
CA GLY A 33 -3.53 10.38 -12.61
C GLY A 33 -2.65 11.49 -13.16
N LYS A 34 -3.07 11.98 -14.31
CA LYS A 34 -2.41 13.09 -14.98
C LYS A 34 -2.73 14.38 -14.24
N ARG A 35 -1.69 15.11 -13.88
CA ARG A 35 -1.85 16.41 -13.24
C ARG A 35 -1.19 17.46 -14.12
N HIS A 36 -1.78 18.64 -14.18
CA HIS A 36 -1.16 19.78 -14.80
C HIS A 36 0.18 20.08 -14.10
N ILE A 37 1.21 20.46 -14.86
CA ILE A 37 2.56 20.69 -14.34
C ILE A 37 2.57 21.68 -13.15
N ALA A 38 1.80 22.77 -13.24
CA ALA A 38 1.73 23.77 -12.18
C ALA A 38 1.14 23.17 -10.88
N VAL A 39 0.12 22.30 -11.00
CA VAL A 39 -0.49 21.62 -9.86
C VAL A 39 0.49 20.61 -9.27
N ALA A 40 1.16 19.83 -10.11
CA ALA A 40 2.16 18.86 -9.66
C ALA A 40 3.31 19.53 -8.92
N THR A 41 3.81 20.66 -9.44
CA THR A 41 4.88 21.42 -8.81
C THR A 41 4.45 21.97 -7.45
N LYS A 42 3.24 22.52 -7.35
CA LYS A 42 2.69 23.01 -6.09
C LYS A 42 2.57 21.88 -5.06
N MET A 43 2.02 20.74 -5.47
CA MET A 43 1.86 19.58 -4.58
C MET A 43 3.20 19.05 -4.08
N LYS A 44 4.21 19.00 -4.95
CA LYS A 44 5.56 18.59 -4.56
C LYS A 44 6.14 19.55 -3.53
N ALA A 45 5.99 20.85 -3.73
CA ALA A 45 6.45 21.87 -2.78
C ALA A 45 5.74 21.72 -1.42
N MET A 46 4.50 21.26 -1.42
CA MET A 46 3.71 21.05 -0.22
C MET A 46 3.99 19.70 0.47
N GLY A 47 4.89 18.89 -0.06
CA GLY A 47 5.30 17.65 0.57
C GLY A 47 4.79 16.37 -0.04
N VAL A 48 4.11 16.44 -1.18
CA VAL A 48 3.67 15.23 -1.89
C VAL A 48 4.90 14.57 -2.52
N LYS A 49 5.08 13.28 -2.26
CA LYS A 49 6.25 12.51 -2.69
C LYS A 49 5.85 11.42 -3.69
N ARG A 50 6.76 11.11 -4.60
CA ARG A 50 6.61 9.99 -5.52
C ARG A 50 7.00 8.67 -4.86
N GLY A 51 6.33 7.60 -5.25
CA GLY A 51 6.70 6.25 -4.83
C GLY A 51 6.25 5.87 -3.42
N VAL A 52 5.44 6.71 -2.78
CA VAL A 52 4.83 6.40 -1.50
C VAL A 52 3.92 5.18 -1.67
N PRO A 53 3.93 4.22 -0.74
CA PRO A 53 3.08 3.03 -0.84
C PRO A 53 1.60 3.36 -1.01
N ASP A 54 0.90 2.53 -1.79
CA ASP A 54 -0.53 2.72 -2.07
C ASP A 54 -1.40 2.58 -0.82
N VAL A 55 -1.02 1.65 0.06
CA VAL A 55 -1.79 1.29 1.25
C VAL A 55 -0.88 1.38 2.46
N MET A 56 -1.28 2.18 3.43
CA MET A 56 -0.57 2.31 4.71
C MET A 56 -1.48 1.84 5.83
N ILE A 57 -1.05 0.81 6.54
CA ILE A 57 -1.80 0.20 7.65
C ILE A 57 -1.04 0.48 8.94
N PHE A 58 -1.71 1.12 9.90
CA PHE A 58 -1.07 1.61 11.12
C PHE A 58 -1.20 0.67 12.31
N ASP A 59 -1.88 -0.45 12.15
CA ASP A 59 -1.98 -1.45 13.20
C ASP A 59 -0.63 -2.15 13.36
N PRO A 60 -0.06 -2.19 14.58
CA PRO A 60 1.12 -3.01 14.84
C PRO A 60 0.78 -4.48 14.62
N VAL A 61 1.67 -5.21 13.99
CA VAL A 61 1.43 -6.61 13.62
C VAL A 61 2.65 -7.48 13.85
N LYS A 62 2.41 -8.79 13.92
CA LYS A 62 3.46 -9.80 13.80
C LYS A 62 3.18 -10.61 12.54
N ILE A 63 4.24 -10.90 11.80
CA ILE A 63 4.17 -11.74 10.61
C ILE A 63 5.33 -12.74 10.71
N ASP A 64 5.00 -14.02 10.73
CA ASP A 64 5.98 -15.11 10.85
C ASP A 64 6.94 -14.92 12.04
N GLY A 65 6.43 -14.41 13.14
CA GLY A 65 7.20 -14.21 14.37
C GLY A 65 7.94 -12.88 14.48
N PHE A 66 7.95 -12.07 13.41
CA PHE A 66 8.60 -10.74 13.42
C PHE A 66 7.57 -9.66 13.71
N SER A 67 7.93 -8.70 14.55
CA SER A 67 7.07 -7.58 14.93
C SER A 67 7.33 -6.37 14.03
N TYR A 68 6.25 -5.70 13.61
CA TYR A 68 6.30 -4.52 12.76
C TYR A 68 5.43 -3.41 13.32
N THR A 69 5.85 -2.17 13.10
CA THR A 69 5.10 -0.97 13.49
C THR A 69 3.80 -0.83 12.71
N GLY A 70 3.80 -1.27 11.48
CA GLY A 70 2.68 -1.23 10.57
C GLY A 70 3.03 -1.93 9.26
N MET A 71 2.13 -1.86 8.29
CA MET A 71 2.30 -2.49 7.00
C MET A 71 2.14 -1.47 5.88
N ALA A 72 3.04 -1.48 4.93
CA ALA A 72 2.98 -0.65 3.74
C ALA A 72 2.93 -1.57 2.51
N LEU A 73 1.88 -1.45 1.72
CA LEU A 73 1.66 -2.35 0.58
C LEU A 73 1.57 -1.55 -0.71
N GLU A 74 2.20 -2.07 -1.76
CA GLU A 74 2.10 -1.57 -3.12
C GLU A 74 1.29 -2.55 -3.94
N LEU A 75 0.17 -2.09 -4.48
CA LEU A 75 -0.70 -2.95 -5.29
C LEU A 75 -0.36 -2.77 -6.76
N LYS A 76 0.06 -3.84 -7.40
CA LYS A 76 0.51 -3.83 -8.79
C LYS A 76 -0.47 -4.55 -9.69
N SER A 77 -0.68 -4.01 -10.89
CA SER A 77 -1.35 -4.77 -11.95
C SER A 77 -0.41 -5.85 -12.48
N PHE A 78 -0.95 -6.82 -13.20
CA PHE A 78 -0.19 -7.93 -13.76
C PHE A 78 1.03 -7.48 -14.57
N THR A 79 0.91 -6.32 -15.26
CA THR A 79 1.99 -5.75 -16.08
C THR A 79 2.75 -4.63 -15.37
N GLY A 80 2.41 -4.35 -14.12
CA GLY A 80 3.03 -3.26 -13.37
C GLY A 80 4.48 -3.55 -13.01
N VAL A 81 5.33 -2.54 -13.13
CA VAL A 81 6.74 -2.62 -12.76
C VAL A 81 7.03 -1.72 -11.56
N THR A 82 8.05 -2.08 -10.79
CA THR A 82 8.46 -1.34 -9.62
C THR A 82 9.32 -0.15 -10.04
N SER A 83 8.98 1.05 -9.55
CA SER A 83 9.77 2.24 -9.82
C SER A 83 10.95 2.37 -8.83
N ARG A 84 11.93 3.19 -9.21
CA ARG A 84 13.06 3.50 -8.33
C ARG A 84 12.60 4.19 -7.04
N ASP A 85 11.62 5.09 -7.14
CA ASP A 85 11.08 5.79 -5.97
C ASP A 85 10.36 4.83 -5.01
N GLN A 86 9.63 3.85 -5.55
CA GLN A 86 8.98 2.83 -4.73
C GLN A 86 9.99 1.97 -3.97
N VAL A 87 11.11 1.64 -4.60
CA VAL A 87 12.20 0.89 -3.94
C VAL A 87 12.84 1.71 -2.82
N LYS A 88 13.03 3.01 -3.03
CA LYS A 88 13.53 3.91 -1.98
C LYS A 88 12.62 3.95 -0.77
N TRP A 89 11.31 4.08 -0.99
CA TRP A 89 10.33 4.11 0.10
C TRP A 89 10.31 2.80 0.86
N LYS A 90 10.42 1.68 0.15
CA LYS A 90 10.55 0.37 0.79
C LYS A 90 11.72 0.35 1.77
N ALA A 91 12.89 0.81 1.34
CA ALA A 91 14.09 0.85 2.18
C ALA A 91 13.90 1.76 3.39
N PHE A 92 13.29 2.95 3.21
CA PHE A 92 13.03 3.88 4.31
C PHE A 92 12.11 3.25 5.37
N LEU A 93 11.08 2.57 4.93
CA LEU A 93 10.08 1.98 5.82
C LEU A 93 10.62 0.76 6.55
N ILE A 94 11.34 -0.12 5.87
CA ILE A 94 11.96 -1.30 6.50
C ILE A 94 12.90 -0.87 7.63
N LYS A 95 13.72 0.15 7.39
CA LYS A 95 14.64 0.67 8.42
C LYS A 95 13.90 1.22 9.65
N ARG A 96 12.64 1.58 9.51
CA ARG A 96 11.81 2.15 10.57
C ARG A 96 10.86 1.15 11.21
N GLY A 97 11.05 -0.13 10.92
CA GLY A 97 10.27 -1.20 11.53
C GLY A 97 8.95 -1.49 10.85
N TRP A 98 8.76 -1.06 9.62
CA TRP A 98 7.56 -1.34 8.85
C TRP A 98 7.72 -2.60 8.01
N TYR A 99 6.65 -3.37 7.88
CA TYR A 99 6.54 -4.40 6.85
C TYR A 99 6.24 -3.71 5.53
N HIS A 100 6.89 -4.11 4.45
CA HIS A 100 6.62 -3.60 3.12
C HIS A 100 6.61 -4.74 2.12
N ASN A 101 5.65 -4.74 1.21
CA ASN A 101 5.64 -5.71 0.11
C ASN A 101 4.94 -5.14 -1.12
N PHE A 102 5.33 -5.69 -2.27
CA PHE A 102 4.63 -5.48 -3.54
C PHE A 102 3.71 -6.67 -3.76
N LEU A 103 2.44 -6.42 -4.06
CA LEU A 103 1.44 -7.47 -4.27
C LEU A 103 0.84 -7.32 -5.65
N TRP A 104 0.75 -8.42 -6.37
CA TRP A 104 0.24 -8.44 -7.75
C TRP A 104 -1.15 -9.05 -7.88
N SER A 105 -1.68 -9.65 -6.83
CA SER A 105 -2.99 -10.29 -6.88
C SER A 105 -3.68 -10.30 -5.54
N MET A 106 -5.01 -10.46 -5.57
CA MET A 106 -5.78 -10.62 -4.35
C MET A 106 -5.38 -11.91 -3.60
N ALA A 107 -5.00 -12.95 -4.33
CA ALA A 107 -4.52 -14.19 -3.71
C ALA A 107 -3.27 -13.96 -2.86
N GLU A 108 -2.33 -13.15 -3.35
CA GLU A 108 -1.13 -12.79 -2.58
C GLU A 108 -1.50 -11.96 -1.34
N PHE A 109 -2.45 -11.05 -1.48
CA PHE A 109 -2.94 -10.27 -0.34
C PHE A 109 -3.60 -11.19 0.71
N ASP A 110 -4.47 -12.08 0.28
CA ASP A 110 -5.15 -13.02 1.20
C ASP A 110 -4.15 -13.90 1.93
N GLU A 111 -3.15 -14.41 1.23
CA GLU A 111 -2.09 -15.21 1.85
C GLU A 111 -1.31 -14.42 2.88
N LEU A 112 -0.97 -13.17 2.56
CA LEU A 112 -0.29 -12.30 3.52
C LEU A 112 -1.14 -12.09 4.77
N MET A 113 -2.42 -11.75 4.60
CA MET A 113 -3.29 -11.43 5.74
C MET A 113 -3.58 -12.66 6.62
N ASP A 114 -3.52 -13.86 6.04
CA ASP A 114 -3.63 -15.11 6.83
C ASP A 114 -2.46 -15.29 7.79
N ARG A 115 -1.31 -14.70 7.49
CA ARG A 115 -0.11 -14.77 8.33
C ARG A 115 0.01 -13.62 9.31
N VAL A 116 -0.85 -12.62 9.21
CA VAL A 116 -0.80 -11.42 10.04
C VAL A 116 -1.48 -11.67 11.38
N GLU A 117 -0.76 -11.39 12.47
CA GLU A 117 -1.33 -11.33 13.82
C GLU A 117 -1.34 -9.87 14.27
N ARG A 118 -2.52 -9.38 14.63
CA ARG A 118 -2.63 -8.01 15.15
C ARG A 118 -2.22 -7.98 16.61
N VAL A 119 -1.44 -6.97 16.96
CA VAL A 119 -1.02 -6.74 18.33
C VAL A 119 -2.08 -5.89 19.04
N SER A 120 -2.51 -6.33 20.22
CA SER A 120 -3.46 -5.55 21.04
C SER A 120 -2.78 -4.27 21.52
N LEU A 121 -3.50 -3.17 21.38
CA LEU A 121 -3.04 -1.87 21.87
C LEU A 121 -3.65 -1.55 23.26
#